data_4ba76eca80d1c17b441fb8ddc3b5bf54
#
_entry.id   4ba76eca80d1c17b441fb8ddc3b5bf54
#
_cell.length_a   1.000
_cell.length_b   1.000
_cell.length_c   1.000
_cell.angle_alpha   90.00
_cell.angle_beta   90.00
_cell.angle_gamma   90.00
#
_symmetry.space_group_name_H-M   'P 1'
#
loop_
_entity.id
_entity.type
_entity.pdbx_description
1 polymer ?
#
loop_
_entity_poly.entity_id
_entity_poly.type
_entity_poly.pdbx_seq_one_letter_code
_entity_poly.pdbx_strand_id
1 'polypeptide(L)'
;KMTHRLGYQVMITQQSFYFLSGLEALRKNIIMNDILINSVHLGLGAFGNDFGTVAFVFQKVMSCREYRGRYLYLGETKSVEEKEKLFLSQKCPQYYHSLYEFEKLPNCTYSYTVSSKTFEHFGKNCMSEQFMSGGRNKTHNDDKYLRLHWEVGNTSDKWIPYGKGGEFRKWYGNHYYVVNWSETARKFYASHGGLCNSKFWGHEGLTWSFVTSYKPSFRFKPKEMIYSSVSPTVFRKDFSRDFYMMGLLNSNVGLHFLRIISSTIGTNVGEVLNFPVVRNRVQEVTNLVEENLLLCKKDWDSFEVSPEFLRHPLLLGKTTLEAYSSWEEQCSERFEKLKKNERLLNEIFIDTYGLQGEVNAEVEERDVEASCRHAELHRDVKSFISYA
;
A
#
# COMPACT_ATOMS: atom_id res chain seq x y z
N LYS A 1 22.08 9.56 30.18
CA LYS A 1 22.68 10.15 31.42
C LYS A 1 23.47 9.13 32.25
N MET A 2 23.31 7.81 32.02
CA MET A 2 23.99 6.75 32.80
C MET A 2 25.33 6.29 32.22
N THR A 3 25.68 6.71 31.01
CA THR A 3 26.91 6.27 30.34
C THR A 3 27.92 7.43 30.28
N HIS A 4 29.16 7.17 30.63
CA HIS A 4 30.27 8.14 30.51
C HIS A 4 30.59 8.42 29.05
N ARG A 5 31.27 9.55 28.76
CA ARG A 5 31.82 9.85 27.45
C ARG A 5 32.75 8.70 27.02
N LEU A 6 32.58 8.23 25.77
CA LEU A 6 33.24 7.06 25.18
C LEU A 6 32.79 5.70 25.78
N GLY A 7 31.84 5.71 26.72
CA GLY A 7 31.29 4.46 27.29
C GLY A 7 30.33 3.78 26.32
N TYR A 8 30.13 2.48 26.52
CA TYR A 8 29.25 1.66 25.71
C TYR A 8 27.91 1.44 26.41
N GLN A 9 26.86 1.39 25.60
CA GLN A 9 25.50 0.99 26.02
C GLN A 9 25.09 -0.22 25.20
N VAL A 10 24.78 -1.33 25.91
CA VAL A 10 24.34 -2.57 25.29
C VAL A 10 22.94 -2.87 25.79
N MET A 11 22.01 -3.14 24.87
CA MET A 11 20.62 -3.46 25.22
C MET A 11 20.04 -4.48 24.23
N ILE A 12 19.04 -5.22 24.74
CA ILE A 12 18.08 -5.96 23.92
C ILE A 12 16.72 -5.31 24.15
N THR A 13 16.01 -4.99 23.08
CA THR A 13 14.71 -4.34 23.14
C THR A 13 13.79 -4.83 22.01
N GLN A 14 12.55 -4.39 22.02
CA GLN A 14 11.63 -4.68 20.91
C GLN A 14 12.12 -4.03 19.63
N GLN A 15 11.96 -4.71 18.48
CA GLN A 15 12.32 -4.20 17.16
C GLN A 15 11.55 -2.92 16.78
N SER A 16 10.42 -2.66 17.42
CA SER A 16 9.65 -1.41 17.27
C SER A 16 10.47 -0.16 17.53
N PHE A 17 11.58 -0.27 18.26
CA PHE A 17 12.57 0.80 18.42
C PHE A 17 13.07 1.36 17.07
N TYR A 18 13.16 0.53 16.03
CA TYR A 18 13.64 0.94 14.72
C TYR A 18 12.67 1.86 13.96
N PHE A 19 11.36 1.74 14.19
CA PHE A 19 10.38 2.35 13.31
C PHE A 19 9.21 3.08 14.01
N LEU A 20 8.89 2.78 15.26
CA LEU A 20 7.72 3.36 15.92
C LEU A 20 7.83 4.90 15.95
N SER A 21 6.81 5.61 15.43
CA SER A 21 6.81 7.07 15.33
C SER A 21 6.94 7.77 16.70
N GLY A 22 6.35 7.20 17.76
CA GLY A 22 6.50 7.71 19.13
C GLY A 22 7.94 7.69 19.67
N LEU A 23 8.87 6.96 19.02
CA LEU A 23 10.29 6.91 19.38
C LEU A 23 11.19 7.72 18.43
N GLU A 24 10.62 8.54 17.55
CA GLU A 24 11.38 9.39 16.62
C GLU A 24 12.37 10.32 17.35
N ALA A 25 11.89 11.00 18.40
CA ALA A 25 12.74 11.92 19.18
C ALA A 25 13.94 11.19 19.82
N LEU A 26 13.75 9.93 20.25
CA LEU A 26 14.83 9.11 20.77
C LEU A 26 15.84 8.75 19.68
N ARG A 27 15.38 8.33 18.50
CA ARG A 27 16.27 8.03 17.35
C ARG A 27 17.06 9.25 16.90
N LYS A 28 16.41 10.42 16.80
CA LYS A 28 17.11 11.70 16.52
C LYS A 28 18.19 12.02 17.54
N ASN A 29 17.90 11.82 18.82
CA ASN A 29 18.90 12.05 19.86
C ASN A 29 20.08 11.09 19.75
N ILE A 30 19.85 9.82 19.44
CA ILE A 30 20.91 8.82 19.21
C ILE A 30 21.74 9.20 17.99
N ILE A 31 21.13 9.57 16.88
CA ILE A 31 21.84 10.01 15.66
C ILE A 31 22.80 11.15 15.95
N MET A 32 22.46 12.06 16.85
CA MET A 32 23.29 13.23 17.18
C MET A 32 24.39 12.94 18.19
N ASN A 33 24.18 12.02 19.13
CA ASN A 33 25.01 11.91 20.33
C ASN A 33 25.73 10.56 20.49
N ASP A 34 25.43 9.60 19.63
CA ASP A 34 25.96 8.25 19.72
C ASP A 34 26.37 7.71 18.34
N ILE A 35 27.24 6.70 18.33
CA ILE A 35 27.46 5.86 17.15
C ILE A 35 26.96 4.45 17.43
N LEU A 36 26.35 3.82 16.42
CA LEU A 36 25.99 2.40 16.49
C LEU A 36 27.20 1.58 16.07
N ILE A 37 27.75 0.79 16.99
CA ILE A 37 28.88 -0.12 16.70
C ILE A 37 28.36 -1.32 15.92
N ASN A 38 27.36 -2.01 16.48
CA ASN A 38 26.68 -3.11 15.82
C ASN A 38 25.24 -3.25 16.31
N SER A 39 24.44 -3.91 15.51
CA SER A 39 23.08 -4.31 15.85
C SER A 39 22.78 -5.69 15.28
N VAL A 40 22.05 -6.51 16.03
CA VAL A 40 21.57 -7.82 15.61
C VAL A 40 20.04 -7.81 15.67
N HIS A 41 19.42 -7.84 14.50
CA HIS A 41 17.97 -7.93 14.40
C HIS A 41 17.54 -9.40 14.48
N LEU A 42 17.13 -9.82 15.65
CA LEU A 42 16.74 -11.19 15.94
C LEU A 42 15.37 -11.58 15.35
N GLY A 43 14.49 -10.59 15.09
CA GLY A 43 13.14 -10.83 14.61
C GLY A 43 12.24 -11.51 15.66
N LEU A 44 11.22 -12.22 15.18
CA LEU A 44 10.25 -12.93 16.01
C LEU A 44 10.83 -14.22 16.60
N GLY A 45 10.28 -14.66 17.74
CA GLY A 45 10.54 -15.98 18.32
C GLY A 45 11.84 -16.14 19.08
N ALA A 46 12.71 -15.13 19.15
CA ALA A 46 14.01 -15.25 19.84
C ALA A 46 13.90 -15.52 21.35
N PHE A 47 12.80 -15.15 21.99
CA PHE A 47 12.55 -15.33 23.42
C PHE A 47 11.23 -16.05 23.70
N GLY A 48 10.75 -16.88 22.78
CA GLY A 48 9.52 -17.66 22.96
C GLY A 48 8.24 -16.83 22.96
N ASN A 49 8.28 -15.58 22.50
CA ASN A 49 7.13 -14.69 22.36
C ASN A 49 7.03 -14.14 20.94
N ASP A 50 5.87 -13.58 20.61
CA ASP A 50 5.57 -13.03 19.28
C ASP A 50 6.13 -11.62 19.05
N PHE A 51 6.95 -11.10 19.97
CA PHE A 51 7.58 -9.78 19.79
C PHE A 51 8.92 -9.93 19.10
N GLY A 52 9.07 -9.25 17.97
CA GLY A 52 10.37 -9.12 17.32
C GLY A 52 11.33 -8.32 18.19
N THR A 53 12.58 -8.78 18.27
CA THR A 53 13.61 -8.19 19.14
C THR A 53 14.85 -7.78 18.36
N VAL A 54 15.57 -6.81 18.92
CA VAL A 54 16.86 -6.33 18.42
C VAL A 54 17.84 -6.14 19.57
N ALA A 55 19.07 -6.60 19.38
CA ALA A 55 20.20 -6.33 20.27
C ALA A 55 21.08 -5.27 19.60
N PHE A 56 21.62 -4.32 20.38
CA PHE A 56 22.51 -3.29 19.84
C PHE A 56 23.60 -2.85 20.83
N VAL A 57 24.67 -2.33 20.26
CA VAL A 57 25.77 -1.70 20.98
C VAL A 57 25.93 -0.30 20.45
N PHE A 58 25.66 0.69 21.29
CA PHE A 58 25.98 2.10 21.03
C PHE A 58 27.22 2.52 21.82
N GLN A 59 27.99 3.42 21.25
CA GLN A 59 29.04 4.12 21.98
C GLN A 59 28.69 5.61 22.07
N LYS A 60 28.78 6.16 23.27
CA LYS A 60 28.50 7.56 23.54
C LYS A 60 29.69 8.42 23.12
N VAL A 61 29.65 8.83 21.87
CA VAL A 61 30.63 9.71 21.26
C VAL A 61 29.89 10.62 20.31
N MET A 62 30.36 11.86 20.16
CA MET A 62 29.76 12.76 19.19
C MET A 62 29.72 12.07 17.82
N SER A 63 28.54 11.96 17.26
CA SER A 63 28.28 11.18 16.08
C SER A 63 29.13 11.63 14.89
N CYS A 64 29.65 10.66 14.14
CA CYS A 64 30.45 10.88 12.94
C CYS A 64 29.63 10.44 11.71
N ARG A 65 29.43 11.34 10.74
CA ARG A 65 28.67 11.06 9.51
C ARG A 65 29.27 9.94 8.66
N GLU A 66 30.56 9.76 8.74
CA GLU A 66 31.31 8.78 7.96
C GLU A 66 31.34 7.40 8.64
N TYR A 67 31.05 7.33 9.94
CA TYR A 67 31.05 6.08 10.66
C TYR A 67 29.87 5.22 10.25
N ARG A 68 30.14 3.98 9.83
CA ARG A 68 29.13 2.99 9.43
C ARG A 68 29.04 1.87 10.46
N GLY A 69 27.92 1.81 11.15
CA GLY A 69 27.58 0.71 12.05
C GLY A 69 27.24 -0.56 11.27
N ARG A 70 27.50 -1.71 11.88
CA ARG A 70 27.19 -3.03 11.32
C ARG A 70 25.83 -3.49 11.79
N TYR A 71 24.98 -3.93 10.84
CA TYR A 71 23.66 -4.49 11.08
C TYR A 71 23.62 -5.94 10.61
N LEU A 72 23.26 -6.85 11.50
CA LEU A 72 23.11 -8.29 11.24
C LEU A 72 21.63 -8.63 11.23
N TYR A 73 21.17 -9.37 10.23
CA TYR A 73 19.75 -9.70 10.07
C TYR A 73 19.50 -11.20 10.23
N LEU A 74 18.69 -11.58 11.22
CA LEU A 74 18.28 -12.94 11.54
C LEU A 74 16.74 -13.11 11.51
N GLY A 75 16.02 -12.09 11.01
CA GLY A 75 14.55 -12.04 11.10
C GLY A 75 13.81 -13.06 10.24
N GLU A 76 14.44 -13.62 9.21
CA GLU A 76 13.81 -14.62 8.32
C GLU A 76 13.76 -16.03 8.94
N THR A 77 14.68 -16.35 9.81
CA THR A 77 14.71 -17.65 10.49
C THR A 77 13.67 -17.71 11.61
N LYS A 78 12.99 -18.86 11.74
CA LYS A 78 11.88 -19.02 12.69
C LYS A 78 12.31 -19.63 14.02
N SER A 79 13.25 -20.57 14.01
CA SER A 79 13.71 -21.24 15.24
C SER A 79 14.91 -20.55 15.88
N VAL A 80 15.05 -20.68 17.19
CA VAL A 80 16.18 -20.14 17.97
C VAL A 80 17.49 -20.80 17.53
N GLU A 81 17.45 -22.11 17.31
CA GLU A 81 18.60 -22.93 16.92
C GLU A 81 19.12 -22.54 15.53
N GLU A 82 18.22 -22.24 14.60
CA GLU A 82 18.60 -21.75 13.27
C GLU A 82 19.23 -20.36 13.35
N LYS A 83 18.68 -19.45 14.18
CA LYS A 83 19.25 -18.12 14.41
C LYS A 83 20.66 -18.22 15.00
N GLU A 84 20.85 -19.05 16.02
CA GLU A 84 22.16 -19.29 16.65
C GLU A 84 23.16 -19.82 15.63
N LYS A 85 22.81 -20.88 14.89
CA LYS A 85 23.66 -21.47 13.85
C LYS A 85 24.04 -20.44 12.77
N LEU A 86 23.06 -19.64 12.31
CA LEU A 86 23.29 -18.61 11.28
C LEU A 86 24.22 -17.50 11.82
N PHE A 87 24.02 -17.07 13.07
CA PHE A 87 24.85 -16.07 13.72
C PHE A 87 26.29 -16.57 13.92
N LEU A 88 26.47 -17.76 14.51
CA LEU A 88 27.81 -18.34 14.78
C LEU A 88 28.59 -18.65 13.50
N SER A 89 27.90 -19.05 12.43
CA SER A 89 28.53 -19.29 11.13
C SER A 89 28.94 -18.00 10.40
N GLN A 90 28.57 -16.82 10.90
CA GLN A 90 28.79 -15.50 10.27
C GLN A 90 28.22 -15.37 8.85
N LYS A 91 27.27 -16.22 8.46
CA LYS A 91 26.63 -16.24 7.13
C LYS A 91 25.34 -15.41 7.08
N CYS A 92 24.92 -14.80 8.20
CA CYS A 92 23.76 -13.93 8.21
C CYS A 92 23.97 -12.70 7.33
N PRO A 93 22.93 -12.17 6.67
CA PRO A 93 22.97 -10.93 5.94
C PRO A 93 23.55 -9.79 6.80
N GLN A 94 24.45 -9.01 6.23
CA GLN A 94 25.13 -7.93 6.92
C GLN A 94 25.01 -6.64 6.10
N TYR A 95 24.72 -5.55 6.80
CA TYR A 95 24.57 -4.23 6.20
C TYR A 95 25.42 -3.21 6.98
N TYR A 96 25.84 -2.14 6.31
CA TYR A 96 26.68 -1.11 6.88
C TYR A 96 26.12 0.26 6.55
N HIS A 97 25.60 0.96 7.55
CA HIS A 97 24.99 2.28 7.39
C HIS A 97 25.45 3.26 8.46
N SER A 98 25.58 4.52 8.05
CA SER A 98 25.69 5.61 9.01
C SER A 98 24.32 5.90 9.62
N LEU A 99 24.26 6.22 10.91
CA LEU A 99 23.03 6.66 11.55
C LEU A 99 22.43 7.91 10.86
N TYR A 100 23.25 8.77 10.26
CA TYR A 100 22.80 9.95 9.52
C TYR A 100 22.05 9.63 8.23
N GLU A 101 22.26 8.45 7.64
CA GLU A 101 21.48 8.05 6.46
C GLU A 101 20.00 7.92 6.81
N PHE A 102 19.67 7.46 8.03
CA PHE A 102 18.29 7.32 8.51
C PHE A 102 17.61 8.65 8.85
N GLU A 103 18.35 9.74 9.03
CA GLU A 103 17.77 11.07 9.23
C GLU A 103 16.93 11.52 8.02
N LYS A 104 17.25 11.01 6.82
CA LYS A 104 16.52 11.29 5.58
C LYS A 104 15.14 10.58 5.54
N LEU A 105 14.99 9.50 6.30
CA LEU A 105 13.76 8.69 6.29
C LEU A 105 12.68 9.30 7.19
N PRO A 106 11.39 9.13 6.84
CA PRO A 106 10.31 9.49 7.73
C PRO A 106 10.50 8.87 9.12
N ASN A 107 10.27 9.66 10.16
CA ASN A 107 10.46 9.27 11.56
C ASN A 107 11.90 8.79 11.91
N CYS A 108 12.90 9.05 11.08
CA CYS A 108 14.28 8.53 11.23
C CYS A 108 14.30 7.00 11.40
N THR A 109 13.52 6.29 10.62
CA THR A 109 13.37 4.82 10.70
C THR A 109 14.70 4.13 10.34
N TYR A 110 15.13 3.16 11.14
CA TYR A 110 16.37 2.40 10.90
C TYR A 110 16.14 1.27 9.87
N SER A 111 15.89 1.65 8.62
CA SER A 111 15.68 0.74 7.48
C SER A 111 17.02 0.34 6.84
N TYR A 112 17.84 -0.36 7.58
CA TYR A 112 19.23 -0.72 7.21
C TYR A 112 19.34 -1.76 6.10
N THR A 113 18.24 -2.41 5.69
CA THR A 113 18.23 -3.41 4.61
C THR A 113 18.18 -2.80 3.21
N VAL A 114 17.98 -1.48 3.11
CA VAL A 114 17.88 -0.76 1.84
C VAL A 114 19.20 -0.17 1.40
N SER A 115 19.38 0.02 0.10
CA SER A 115 20.62 0.57 -0.46
C SER A 115 20.74 2.08 -0.23
N SER A 116 21.97 2.58 -0.34
CA SER A 116 22.24 4.03 -0.31
C SER A 116 21.49 4.79 -1.41
N LYS A 117 21.25 4.17 -2.57
CA LYS A 117 20.46 4.75 -3.67
C LYS A 117 19.01 5.05 -3.25
N THR A 118 18.38 4.12 -2.56
CA THR A 118 17.03 4.32 -2.02
C THR A 118 16.96 5.52 -1.07
N PHE A 119 17.98 5.74 -0.20
CA PHE A 119 18.03 6.90 0.70
C PHE A 119 18.13 8.24 -0.04
N GLU A 120 18.71 8.28 -1.24
CA GLU A 120 18.88 9.51 -2.01
C GLU A 120 17.55 10.09 -2.52
N HIS A 121 16.51 9.27 -2.62
CA HIS A 121 15.20 9.71 -3.05
C HIS A 121 14.38 10.38 -1.94
N PHE A 122 14.70 10.11 -0.67
CA PHE A 122 14.02 10.74 0.45
C PHE A 122 14.46 12.18 0.70
N GLY A 123 13.54 12.99 1.22
CA GLY A 123 13.81 14.41 1.51
C GLY A 123 13.75 15.34 0.28
N LYS A 124 13.34 14.83 -0.88
CA LYS A 124 13.16 15.59 -2.12
C LYS A 124 11.79 15.25 -2.71
N ASN A 125 11.11 16.24 -3.29
CA ASN A 125 9.91 16.05 -4.11
C ASN A 125 8.92 15.03 -3.53
N CYS A 126 8.36 15.28 -2.39
CA CYS A 126 7.35 14.40 -1.79
C CYS A 126 5.99 14.53 -2.49
N MET A 127 5.20 13.47 -2.45
CA MET A 127 3.83 13.48 -2.99
C MET A 127 2.98 14.61 -2.40
N SER A 128 3.21 15.01 -1.15
CA SER A 128 2.55 16.13 -0.46
C SER A 128 2.73 17.50 -1.13
N GLU A 129 3.71 17.65 -2.03
CA GLU A 129 3.85 18.90 -2.80
C GLU A 129 2.69 19.09 -3.80
N GLN A 130 2.19 18.01 -4.38
CA GLN A 130 1.15 18.01 -5.41
C GLN A 130 -0.20 17.46 -4.92
N PHE A 131 -0.22 16.65 -3.86
CA PHE A 131 -1.39 16.00 -3.32
C PHE A 131 -1.72 16.46 -1.92
N MET A 132 -2.98 16.26 -1.53
CA MET A 132 -3.51 16.58 -0.21
C MET A 132 -4.44 15.48 0.28
N SER A 133 -4.57 15.35 1.58
CA SER A 133 -5.55 14.46 2.22
C SER A 133 -6.96 14.97 2.00
N GLY A 134 -7.87 14.06 1.67
CA GLY A 134 -9.31 14.34 1.65
C GLY A 134 -9.96 14.36 3.03
N GLY A 135 -9.20 14.10 4.10
CA GLY A 135 -9.78 13.87 5.42
C GLY A 135 -10.47 12.49 5.49
N ARG A 136 -11.53 12.39 6.27
CA ARG A 136 -12.26 11.13 6.46
C ARG A 136 -13.74 11.37 6.66
N ASN A 137 -14.58 10.43 6.19
CA ASN A 137 -16.00 10.38 6.52
C ASN A 137 -16.29 9.16 7.39
N LYS A 138 -17.19 9.29 8.34
CA LYS A 138 -17.67 8.22 9.22
C LYS A 138 -19.19 8.37 9.40
N THR A 139 -19.89 7.27 9.27
CA THR A 139 -21.33 7.20 9.56
C THR A 139 -21.64 7.19 11.04
N HIS A 140 -20.70 6.70 11.87
CA HIS A 140 -20.84 6.39 13.30
C HIS A 140 -21.92 5.35 13.62
N ASN A 141 -22.68 4.91 12.60
CA ASN A 141 -23.64 3.82 12.70
C ASN A 141 -23.84 3.21 11.30
N ASP A 142 -22.99 2.25 10.95
CA ASP A 142 -23.01 1.62 9.63
C ASP A 142 -24.30 0.83 9.40
N ASP A 143 -24.84 0.16 10.42
CA ASP A 143 -26.08 -0.64 10.32
C ASP A 143 -27.28 0.23 9.90
N LYS A 144 -27.30 1.49 10.30
CA LYS A 144 -28.35 2.44 9.95
C LYS A 144 -28.12 3.12 8.60
N TYR A 145 -26.88 3.48 8.29
CA TYR A 145 -26.56 4.41 7.21
C TYR A 145 -25.79 3.82 6.04
N LEU A 146 -25.39 2.54 6.11
CA LEU A 146 -24.69 1.84 5.05
C LEU A 146 -25.53 0.68 4.52
N ARG A 147 -25.47 0.44 3.21
CA ARG A 147 -26.09 -0.70 2.53
C ARG A 147 -25.19 -1.20 1.43
N LEU A 148 -25.37 -2.44 1.03
CA LEU A 148 -24.88 -2.93 -0.25
C LEU A 148 -25.72 -2.29 -1.37
N HIS A 149 -25.11 -1.98 -2.52
CA HIS A 149 -25.81 -1.22 -3.56
C HIS A 149 -27.07 -1.93 -4.06
N TRP A 150 -27.08 -3.28 -4.09
CA TRP A 150 -28.22 -4.07 -4.52
C TRP A 150 -29.38 -4.16 -3.50
N GLU A 151 -29.16 -3.75 -2.24
CA GLU A 151 -30.23 -3.71 -1.24
C GLU A 151 -31.15 -2.49 -1.38
N VAL A 152 -30.73 -1.46 -2.11
CA VAL A 152 -31.44 -0.16 -2.14
C VAL A 152 -32.06 0.17 -3.50
N GLY A 153 -31.70 -0.57 -4.56
CA GLY A 153 -32.13 -0.28 -5.93
C GLY A 153 -31.68 1.11 -6.42
N ASN A 154 -31.93 1.40 -7.70
CA ASN A 154 -31.50 2.64 -8.36
C ASN A 154 -32.46 3.84 -8.16
N THR A 155 -33.41 3.78 -7.24
CA THR A 155 -34.55 4.72 -7.20
C THR A 155 -34.44 5.85 -6.18
N SER A 156 -33.32 5.99 -5.48
CA SER A 156 -33.24 6.97 -4.40
C SER A 156 -31.94 7.77 -4.42
N ASP A 157 -32.04 9.08 -4.72
CA ASP A 157 -30.92 10.05 -4.68
C ASP A 157 -30.22 10.18 -3.32
N LYS A 158 -30.78 9.57 -2.27
CA LYS A 158 -30.16 9.61 -0.93
C LYS A 158 -29.02 8.63 -0.76
N TRP A 159 -28.93 7.58 -1.61
CA TRP A 159 -27.89 6.57 -1.53
C TRP A 159 -26.83 6.81 -2.58
N ILE A 160 -25.62 7.10 -2.15
CA ILE A 160 -24.49 7.34 -3.05
C ILE A 160 -23.37 6.32 -2.81
N PRO A 161 -22.55 6.01 -3.83
CA PRO A 161 -21.44 5.08 -3.70
C PRO A 161 -20.48 5.46 -2.56
N TYR A 162 -20.04 4.45 -1.80
CA TYR A 162 -19.21 4.65 -0.62
C TYR A 162 -18.02 3.70 -0.57
N GLY A 163 -16.81 4.26 -0.58
CA GLY A 163 -15.57 3.51 -0.43
C GLY A 163 -15.39 3.02 1.02
N LYS A 164 -15.36 1.68 1.20
CA LYS A 164 -15.22 1.03 2.51
C LYS A 164 -13.96 0.15 2.62
N GLY A 165 -12.95 0.37 1.77
CA GLY A 165 -11.78 -0.48 1.67
C GLY A 165 -12.08 -1.77 0.90
N GLY A 166 -11.75 -2.90 1.46
CA GLY A 166 -11.95 -4.21 0.87
C GLY A 166 -10.66 -4.98 0.69
N GLU A 167 -10.75 -6.12 0.02
CA GLU A 167 -9.62 -7.01 -0.26
C GLU A 167 -8.59 -6.39 -1.20
N PHE A 168 -7.45 -7.06 -1.34
CA PHE A 168 -6.43 -6.65 -2.27
C PHE A 168 -6.98 -6.61 -3.70
N ARG A 169 -6.93 -5.46 -4.32
CA ARG A 169 -7.29 -5.22 -5.72
C ARG A 169 -6.65 -3.92 -6.17
N LYS A 170 -5.89 -3.95 -7.26
CA LYS A 170 -5.32 -2.75 -7.89
C LYS A 170 -6.31 -2.13 -8.88
N TRP A 171 -6.06 -0.90 -9.25
CA TRP A 171 -6.67 -0.13 -10.33
C TRP A 171 -8.13 0.20 -10.12
N TYR A 172 -9.07 -0.76 -10.13
CA TYR A 172 -10.52 -0.54 -10.07
C TYR A 172 -11.24 -1.64 -9.28
N GLY A 173 -12.33 -1.28 -8.57
CA GLY A 173 -13.24 -2.22 -7.88
C GLY A 173 -13.39 -1.95 -6.38
N ASN A 174 -13.96 -2.93 -5.66
CA ASN A 174 -14.40 -2.83 -4.26
C ASN A 174 -15.52 -1.79 -4.06
N HIS A 175 -16.41 -1.62 -5.04
CA HIS A 175 -17.52 -0.67 -5.04
C HIS A 175 -18.83 -1.35 -4.59
N TYR A 176 -18.83 -1.96 -3.41
CA TYR A 176 -19.96 -2.72 -2.90
C TYR A 176 -21.01 -1.86 -2.21
N TYR A 177 -20.60 -0.77 -1.58
CA TYR A 177 -21.42 -0.05 -0.61
C TYR A 177 -21.95 1.26 -1.14
N VAL A 178 -23.13 1.60 -0.61
CA VAL A 178 -23.73 2.93 -0.71
C VAL A 178 -24.02 3.46 0.68
N VAL A 179 -23.89 4.77 0.85
CA VAL A 179 -24.14 5.47 2.11
C VAL A 179 -25.34 6.40 1.98
N ASN A 180 -26.17 6.46 3.03
CA ASN A 180 -27.24 7.46 3.09
C ASN A 180 -26.63 8.86 3.16
N TRP A 181 -26.79 9.63 2.10
CA TRP A 181 -26.23 10.99 1.97
C TRP A 181 -27.28 12.08 2.05
N SER A 182 -28.50 11.76 2.56
CA SER A 182 -29.53 12.76 2.81
C SER A 182 -29.05 13.85 3.74
N GLU A 183 -29.66 15.02 3.71
CA GLU A 183 -29.31 16.14 4.56
C GLU A 183 -29.37 15.78 6.05
N THR A 184 -30.39 15.05 6.46
CA THR A 184 -30.54 14.57 7.84
C THR A 184 -29.39 13.64 8.25
N ALA A 185 -28.98 12.71 7.39
CA ALA A 185 -27.87 11.83 7.66
C ALA A 185 -26.55 12.60 7.76
N ARG A 186 -26.29 13.53 6.83
CA ARG A 186 -25.09 14.40 6.86
C ARG A 186 -25.02 15.27 8.11
N LYS A 187 -26.15 15.83 8.57
CA LYS A 187 -26.23 16.56 9.85
C LYS A 187 -25.82 15.68 11.02
N PHE A 188 -26.30 14.43 11.04
CA PHE A 188 -25.90 13.45 12.06
C PHE A 188 -24.40 13.14 12.00
N TYR A 189 -23.83 12.88 10.83
CA TYR A 189 -22.38 12.64 10.68
C TYR A 189 -21.58 13.85 11.15
N ALA A 190 -21.98 15.06 10.76
CA ALA A 190 -21.32 16.31 11.13
C ALA A 190 -21.30 16.52 12.63
N SER A 191 -22.42 16.28 13.34
CA SER A 191 -22.52 16.45 14.80
C SER A 191 -21.63 15.51 15.59
N HIS A 192 -21.14 14.42 14.96
CA HIS A 192 -20.20 13.47 15.54
C HIS A 192 -18.77 13.59 14.95
N GLY A 193 -18.48 14.67 14.21
CA GLY A 193 -17.17 14.87 13.57
C GLY A 193 -16.87 13.85 12.43
N GLY A 194 -17.92 13.32 11.81
CA GLY A 194 -17.84 12.29 10.77
C GLY A 194 -17.88 12.82 9.34
N LEU A 195 -17.79 14.13 9.10
CA LEU A 195 -17.69 14.67 7.74
C LEU A 195 -16.36 15.35 7.47
N CYS A 196 -15.75 15.04 6.33
CA CYS A 196 -14.67 15.84 5.79
C CYS A 196 -15.20 17.13 5.16
N ASN A 197 -14.29 18.06 4.84
CA ASN A 197 -14.63 19.30 4.15
C ASN A 197 -15.29 19.00 2.79
N SER A 198 -16.41 19.69 2.51
CA SER A 198 -17.21 19.52 1.29
C SER A 198 -16.45 19.83 0.01
N LYS A 199 -15.36 20.59 0.08
CA LYS A 199 -14.49 20.84 -1.09
C LYS A 199 -13.91 19.56 -1.72
N PHE A 200 -13.91 18.43 -1.01
CA PHE A 200 -13.43 17.13 -1.52
C PHE A 200 -14.54 16.27 -2.12
N TRP A 201 -15.80 16.72 -2.05
CA TRP A 201 -16.90 15.96 -2.62
C TRP A 201 -16.96 16.18 -4.13
N GLY A 202 -17.40 15.18 -4.85
CA GLY A 202 -17.55 15.27 -6.30
C GLY A 202 -16.24 15.32 -7.09
N HIS A 203 -15.11 14.98 -6.49
CA HIS A 203 -13.82 14.91 -7.18
C HIS A 203 -13.29 13.47 -7.27
N GLU A 204 -12.58 13.20 -8.36
CA GLU A 204 -11.82 11.97 -8.53
C GLU A 204 -10.59 11.97 -7.60
N GLY A 205 -10.14 10.79 -7.19
CA GLY A 205 -8.99 10.66 -6.30
C GLY A 205 -8.35 9.28 -6.37
N LEU A 206 -7.33 9.13 -5.56
CA LEU A 206 -6.61 7.87 -5.36
C LEU A 206 -6.94 7.33 -3.98
N THR A 207 -7.46 6.11 -3.91
CA THR A 207 -7.89 5.46 -2.66
C THR A 207 -7.25 4.10 -2.47
N TRP A 208 -7.21 3.62 -1.24
CA TRP A 208 -6.70 2.28 -0.87
C TRP A 208 -7.43 1.74 0.35
N SER A 209 -7.21 0.46 0.69
CA SER A 209 -7.68 -0.12 1.95
C SER A 209 -6.68 0.23 3.05
N PHE A 210 -7.15 0.87 4.14
CA PHE A 210 -6.29 1.31 5.24
C PHE A 210 -5.51 0.17 5.87
N VAL A 211 -6.19 -0.95 6.15
CA VAL A 211 -5.58 -2.18 6.68
C VAL A 211 -5.63 -3.25 5.62
N THR A 212 -4.53 -3.94 5.43
CA THR A 212 -4.44 -5.13 4.58
C THR A 212 -3.54 -6.17 5.23
N SER A 213 -3.92 -7.44 5.14
CA SER A 213 -3.09 -8.57 5.55
C SER A 213 -2.08 -8.99 4.48
N TYR A 214 -2.09 -8.33 3.32
CA TYR A 214 -1.23 -8.65 2.19
C TYR A 214 -0.36 -7.46 1.78
N LYS A 215 -0.61 -6.88 0.62
CA LYS A 215 0.10 -5.71 0.08
C LYS A 215 -0.85 -4.51 0.04
N PRO A 216 -0.38 -3.26 0.23
CA PRO A 216 -1.18 -2.10 -0.13
C PRO A 216 -1.49 -2.12 -1.63
N SER A 217 -2.70 -1.70 -1.99
CA SER A 217 -3.15 -1.63 -3.38
C SER A 217 -3.99 -0.37 -3.59
N PHE A 218 -3.70 0.35 -4.64
CA PHE A 218 -4.28 1.66 -4.92
C PHE A 218 -5.29 1.55 -6.06
N ARG A 219 -6.43 2.21 -5.87
CA ARG A 219 -7.57 2.19 -6.79
C ARG A 219 -8.01 3.60 -7.15
N PHE A 220 -8.58 3.71 -8.32
CA PHE A 220 -9.27 4.92 -8.75
C PHE A 220 -10.55 5.12 -7.92
N LYS A 221 -10.74 6.32 -7.38
CA LYS A 221 -11.94 6.76 -6.71
C LYS A 221 -12.74 7.65 -7.67
N PRO A 222 -13.91 7.20 -8.16
CA PRO A 222 -14.80 8.00 -9.02
C PRO A 222 -15.31 9.26 -8.30
N LYS A 223 -15.70 10.28 -9.09
CA LYS A 223 -16.19 11.55 -8.54
C LYS A 223 -17.50 11.39 -7.74
N GLU A 224 -18.34 10.44 -8.11
CA GLU A 224 -19.64 10.16 -7.47
C GLU A 224 -19.50 9.48 -6.12
N MET A 225 -18.32 8.88 -5.84
CA MET A 225 -18.09 8.11 -4.63
C MET A 225 -17.67 9.00 -3.46
N ILE A 226 -18.24 8.78 -2.30
CA ILE A 226 -17.72 9.24 -1.00
C ILE A 226 -16.84 8.13 -0.41
N TYR A 227 -15.85 8.49 0.37
CA TYR A 227 -14.85 7.58 0.95
C TYR A 227 -14.89 7.60 2.48
N SER A 228 -14.54 6.48 3.09
CA SER A 228 -14.53 6.29 4.55
C SER A 228 -13.12 6.47 5.15
N SER A 229 -13.05 6.38 6.48
CA SER A 229 -11.77 6.33 7.20
C SER A 229 -10.96 5.05 6.92
N VAL A 230 -11.62 3.95 6.53
CA VAL A 230 -10.97 2.68 6.16
C VAL A 230 -10.68 2.56 4.67
N SER A 231 -11.09 3.56 3.90
CA SER A 231 -10.73 3.77 2.49
C SER A 231 -10.13 5.18 2.34
N PRO A 232 -8.94 5.44 2.89
CA PRO A 232 -8.32 6.76 2.81
C PRO A 232 -8.19 7.19 1.36
N THR A 233 -8.26 8.50 1.13
CA THR A 233 -8.21 9.06 -0.21
C THR A 233 -7.34 10.30 -0.23
N VAL A 234 -6.54 10.42 -1.29
CA VAL A 234 -5.78 11.62 -1.60
C VAL A 234 -6.23 12.20 -2.94
N PHE A 235 -6.15 13.50 -3.01
CA PHE A 235 -6.53 14.30 -4.18
C PHE A 235 -5.35 15.13 -4.62
N ARG A 236 -5.22 15.33 -5.92
CA ARG A 236 -4.32 16.37 -6.41
C ARG A 236 -4.82 17.74 -5.96
N LYS A 237 -3.93 18.68 -5.66
CA LYS A 237 -4.29 20.00 -5.09
C LYS A 237 -5.17 20.83 -6.02
N ASP A 238 -5.02 20.62 -7.34
CA ASP A 238 -5.83 21.24 -8.38
C ASP A 238 -7.03 20.39 -8.83
N PHE A 239 -7.26 19.25 -8.16
CA PHE A 239 -8.28 18.26 -8.47
C PHE A 239 -8.21 17.67 -9.90
N SER A 240 -7.10 17.85 -10.60
CA SER A 240 -6.87 17.20 -11.89
C SER A 240 -6.53 15.71 -11.68
N ARG A 241 -6.72 14.95 -12.76
CA ARG A 241 -6.41 13.51 -12.78
C ARG A 241 -4.90 13.30 -12.88
N ASP A 242 -4.38 12.34 -12.10
CA ASP A 242 -2.97 11.98 -12.13
C ASP A 242 -2.79 10.46 -12.05
N PHE A 243 -2.78 9.81 -13.21
CA PHE A 243 -2.59 8.38 -13.31
C PHE A 243 -1.13 7.94 -13.09
N TYR A 244 -0.16 8.85 -13.24
CA TYR A 244 1.23 8.55 -12.97
C TYR A 244 1.45 8.07 -11.53
N MET A 245 0.86 8.77 -10.56
CA MET A 245 0.96 8.40 -9.15
C MET A 245 0.30 7.06 -8.84
N MET A 246 -0.80 6.75 -9.50
CA MET A 246 -1.46 5.45 -9.34
C MET A 246 -0.59 4.31 -9.90
N GLY A 247 0.07 4.52 -11.03
CA GLY A 247 1.05 3.59 -11.60
C GLY A 247 2.22 3.36 -10.67
N LEU A 248 2.81 4.44 -10.16
CA LEU A 248 3.95 4.38 -9.26
C LEU A 248 3.63 3.64 -7.96
N LEU A 249 2.54 3.98 -7.29
CA LEU A 249 2.17 3.37 -6.01
C LEU A 249 1.75 1.89 -6.13
N ASN A 250 1.26 1.45 -7.31
CA ASN A 250 0.94 0.04 -7.59
C ASN A 250 2.12 -0.78 -8.12
N SER A 251 3.26 -0.15 -8.41
CA SER A 251 4.47 -0.83 -8.88
C SER A 251 5.26 -1.50 -7.75
N ASN A 252 6.19 -2.38 -8.11
CA ASN A 252 7.13 -2.98 -7.16
C ASN A 252 8.04 -1.93 -6.51
N VAL A 253 8.37 -0.84 -7.22
CA VAL A 253 9.10 0.30 -6.66
C VAL A 253 8.23 1.03 -5.62
N GLY A 254 6.94 1.23 -5.91
CA GLY A 254 5.99 1.78 -4.96
C GLY A 254 5.90 0.95 -3.67
N LEU A 255 5.77 -0.37 -3.82
CA LEU A 255 5.75 -1.30 -2.69
C LEU A 255 7.06 -1.27 -1.89
N HIS A 256 8.22 -1.19 -2.57
CA HIS A 256 9.52 -1.08 -1.93
C HIS A 256 9.61 0.15 -1.03
N PHE A 257 9.28 1.34 -1.53
CA PHE A 257 9.28 2.56 -0.73
C PHE A 257 8.22 2.56 0.38
N LEU A 258 7.02 2.05 0.11
CA LEU A 258 5.97 1.97 1.13
C LEU A 258 6.37 1.08 2.31
N ARG A 259 7.08 -0.03 2.08
CA ARG A 259 7.61 -0.88 3.16
C ARG A 259 8.63 -0.17 4.04
N ILE A 260 9.36 0.80 3.49
CA ILE A 260 10.31 1.62 4.25
C ILE A 260 9.58 2.68 5.08
N ILE A 261 8.56 3.31 4.49
CA ILE A 261 7.81 4.43 5.09
C ILE A 261 6.80 3.91 6.14
N SER A 262 6.09 2.84 5.80
CA SER A 262 5.03 2.24 6.61
C SER A 262 5.51 0.91 7.21
N SER A 263 5.75 0.93 8.49
CA SER A 263 6.22 -0.24 9.26
C SER A 263 5.08 -0.99 9.96
N THR A 264 3.82 -0.60 9.70
CA THR A 264 2.62 -1.18 10.30
C THR A 264 1.74 -1.83 9.22
N ILE A 265 0.76 -2.66 9.65
CA ILE A 265 -0.23 -3.27 8.76
C ILE A 265 -1.20 -2.26 8.13
N GLY A 266 -1.24 -1.02 8.64
CA GLY A 266 -2.10 0.04 8.14
C GLY A 266 -1.31 1.09 7.37
N THR A 267 -1.68 1.38 6.13
CA THR A 267 -1.06 2.43 5.30
C THR A 267 -1.74 3.77 5.55
N ASN A 268 -1.06 4.66 6.28
CA ASN A 268 -1.58 5.97 6.65
C ASN A 268 -1.47 6.99 5.52
N VAL A 269 -2.38 7.97 5.49
CA VAL A 269 -2.34 9.07 4.50
C VAL A 269 -1.03 9.86 4.58
N GLY A 270 -0.53 10.13 5.80
CA GLY A 270 0.74 10.84 5.99
C GLY A 270 1.94 10.09 5.41
N GLU A 271 1.94 8.77 5.50
CA GLU A 271 2.97 7.91 4.90
C GLU A 271 2.93 7.99 3.37
N VAL A 272 1.73 7.88 2.77
CA VAL A 272 1.55 8.02 1.32
C VAL A 272 1.94 9.42 0.84
N LEU A 273 1.58 10.47 1.57
CA LEU A 273 1.97 11.84 1.21
C LEU A 273 3.47 12.12 1.34
N ASN A 274 4.19 11.37 2.16
CA ASN A 274 5.65 11.44 2.27
C ASN A 274 6.39 10.56 1.25
N PHE A 275 5.67 9.94 0.33
CA PHE A 275 6.26 9.11 -0.72
C PHE A 275 7.15 9.96 -1.65
N PRO A 276 8.40 9.55 -1.93
CA PRO A 276 9.30 10.28 -2.83
C PRO A 276 8.85 10.12 -4.29
N VAL A 277 8.74 11.23 -5.02
CA VAL A 277 8.23 11.24 -6.40
C VAL A 277 9.32 11.68 -7.37
N VAL A 278 9.66 10.81 -8.30
CA VAL A 278 10.44 11.14 -9.50
C VAL A 278 9.54 10.92 -10.71
N ARG A 279 9.44 11.91 -11.61
CA ARG A 279 8.62 11.81 -12.83
C ARG A 279 9.49 11.62 -14.04
N ASN A 280 9.25 10.54 -14.76
CA ASN A 280 9.87 10.24 -16.04
C ASN A 280 8.88 9.44 -16.91
N ARG A 281 8.94 9.57 -18.24
CA ARG A 281 8.07 8.86 -19.19
C ARG A 281 6.57 8.99 -18.84
N VAL A 282 6.14 10.17 -18.40
CA VAL A 282 4.81 10.43 -17.81
C VAL A 282 3.67 9.99 -18.71
N GLN A 283 3.74 10.30 -20.01
CA GLN A 283 2.66 9.94 -20.96
C GLN A 283 2.56 8.42 -21.15
N GLU A 284 3.68 7.72 -21.20
CA GLU A 284 3.69 6.27 -21.35
C GLU A 284 3.10 5.57 -20.13
N VAL A 285 3.51 6.00 -18.93
CA VAL A 285 2.94 5.49 -17.67
C VAL A 285 1.44 5.78 -17.61
N THR A 286 1.01 6.99 -17.99
CA THR A 286 -0.41 7.36 -18.00
C THR A 286 -1.22 6.46 -18.92
N ASN A 287 -0.74 6.21 -20.13
CA ASN A 287 -1.43 5.34 -21.11
C ASN A 287 -1.56 3.89 -20.58
N LEU A 288 -0.50 3.34 -19.98
CA LEU A 288 -0.53 2.00 -19.37
C LEU A 288 -1.52 1.91 -18.22
N VAL A 289 -1.59 2.94 -17.38
CA VAL A 289 -2.52 2.97 -16.25
C VAL A 289 -3.97 3.14 -16.71
N GLU A 290 -4.24 3.94 -17.72
CA GLU A 290 -5.57 4.07 -18.33
C GLU A 290 -6.04 2.73 -18.90
N GLU A 291 -5.16 2.00 -19.60
CA GLU A 291 -5.47 0.69 -20.11
C GLU A 291 -5.75 -0.30 -18.97
N ASN A 292 -4.93 -0.32 -17.91
CA ASN A 292 -5.12 -1.17 -16.74
C ASN A 292 -6.46 -0.89 -16.04
N LEU A 293 -6.83 0.39 -15.92
CA LEU A 293 -8.12 0.79 -15.38
C LEU A 293 -9.28 0.21 -16.19
N LEU A 294 -9.20 0.31 -17.53
CA LEU A 294 -10.24 -0.22 -18.42
C LEU A 294 -10.34 -1.74 -18.33
N LEU A 295 -9.21 -2.46 -18.27
CA LEU A 295 -9.17 -3.92 -18.13
C LEU A 295 -9.82 -4.36 -16.81
N CYS A 296 -9.42 -3.73 -15.70
CA CYS A 296 -9.93 -4.06 -14.37
C CYS A 296 -11.40 -3.62 -14.18
N LYS A 297 -11.82 -2.53 -14.82
CA LYS A 297 -13.23 -2.13 -14.84
C LYS A 297 -14.08 -3.14 -15.61
N LYS A 298 -13.64 -3.58 -16.79
CA LYS A 298 -14.34 -4.62 -17.56
C LYS A 298 -14.48 -5.93 -16.78
N ASP A 299 -13.41 -6.34 -16.07
CA ASP A 299 -13.48 -7.50 -15.18
C ASP A 299 -14.52 -7.29 -14.07
N TRP A 300 -14.42 -6.16 -13.37
CA TRP A 300 -15.32 -5.84 -12.26
C TRP A 300 -16.80 -5.83 -12.67
N ASP A 301 -17.10 -5.16 -13.79
CA ASP A 301 -18.45 -4.97 -14.30
C ASP A 301 -19.02 -6.24 -14.97
N SER A 302 -18.24 -7.28 -15.12
CA SER A 302 -18.71 -8.60 -15.59
C SER A 302 -19.42 -9.42 -14.51
N PHE A 303 -19.45 -8.93 -13.26
CA PHE A 303 -20.03 -9.64 -12.12
C PHE A 303 -21.09 -8.80 -11.41
N GLU A 304 -22.15 -9.46 -10.91
CA GLU A 304 -23.30 -8.84 -10.26
C GLU A 304 -22.98 -7.98 -9.03
N VAL A 305 -21.77 -8.13 -8.48
CA VAL A 305 -21.27 -7.28 -7.39
C VAL A 305 -20.93 -5.86 -7.83
N SER A 306 -20.88 -5.60 -9.14
CA SER A 306 -20.70 -4.26 -9.67
C SER A 306 -22.03 -3.53 -9.80
N PRO A 307 -22.11 -2.26 -9.36
CA PRO A 307 -23.28 -1.43 -9.63
C PRO A 307 -23.50 -1.13 -11.12
N GLU A 308 -22.49 -1.33 -11.95
CA GLU A 308 -22.53 -1.15 -13.41
C GLU A 308 -22.67 -2.47 -14.18
N PHE A 309 -22.92 -3.59 -13.48
CA PHE A 309 -23.22 -4.87 -14.12
C PHE A 309 -24.52 -4.78 -14.93
N LEU A 310 -24.44 -5.16 -16.20
CA LEU A 310 -25.57 -5.08 -17.13
C LEU A 310 -26.15 -6.46 -17.50
N ARG A 311 -25.26 -7.43 -17.75
CA ARG A 311 -25.67 -8.75 -18.26
C ARG A 311 -24.57 -9.77 -18.01
N HIS A 312 -24.99 -10.98 -17.64
CA HIS A 312 -24.05 -12.08 -17.42
C HIS A 312 -23.33 -12.48 -18.72
N PRO A 313 -21.98 -12.65 -18.71
CA PRO A 313 -21.20 -12.97 -19.92
C PRO A 313 -21.66 -14.23 -20.65
N LEU A 314 -22.14 -15.25 -19.93
CA LEU A 314 -22.62 -16.50 -20.51
C LEU A 314 -23.95 -16.38 -21.30
N LEU A 315 -24.55 -15.20 -21.33
CA LEU A 315 -25.69 -14.88 -22.18
C LEU A 315 -25.33 -14.26 -23.55
N LEU A 316 -24.02 -14.09 -23.81
CA LEU A 316 -23.57 -13.39 -25.02
C LEU A 316 -23.29 -14.31 -26.22
N GLY A 317 -23.51 -15.62 -26.11
CA GLY A 317 -23.35 -16.62 -27.17
C GLY A 317 -24.67 -17.20 -27.67
N LYS A 318 -24.63 -17.96 -28.77
CA LYS A 318 -25.77 -18.73 -29.27
C LYS A 318 -26.05 -19.96 -28.39
N THR A 319 -25.00 -20.52 -27.82
CA THR A 319 -25.04 -21.61 -26.85
C THR A 319 -24.22 -21.23 -25.61
N THR A 320 -24.51 -21.84 -24.47
CA THR A 320 -23.74 -21.62 -23.24
C THR A 320 -22.27 -22.02 -23.41
N LEU A 321 -22.00 -23.05 -24.20
CA LEU A 321 -20.63 -23.50 -24.48
C LEU A 321 -19.84 -22.48 -25.30
N GLU A 322 -20.43 -21.95 -26.36
CA GLU A 322 -19.81 -20.88 -27.16
C GLU A 322 -19.58 -19.62 -26.32
N ALA A 323 -20.57 -19.24 -25.50
CA ALA A 323 -20.46 -18.10 -24.61
C ALA A 323 -19.34 -18.28 -23.58
N TYR A 324 -19.20 -19.49 -23.00
CA TYR A 324 -18.11 -19.78 -22.05
C TYR A 324 -16.74 -19.75 -22.70
N SER A 325 -16.59 -20.36 -23.89
CA SER A 325 -15.31 -20.32 -24.62
C SER A 325 -14.87 -18.88 -24.95
N SER A 326 -15.82 -18.06 -25.41
CA SER A 326 -15.55 -16.63 -25.67
C SER A 326 -15.23 -15.86 -24.38
N TRP A 327 -15.90 -16.18 -23.29
CA TRP A 327 -15.63 -15.59 -21.98
C TRP A 327 -14.25 -15.96 -21.46
N GLU A 328 -13.85 -17.23 -21.58
CA GLU A 328 -12.52 -17.73 -21.19
C GLU A 328 -11.40 -17.03 -21.97
N GLU A 329 -11.57 -16.88 -23.28
CA GLU A 329 -10.63 -16.14 -24.13
C GLU A 329 -10.50 -14.69 -23.70
N GLN A 330 -11.62 -13.97 -23.48
CA GLN A 330 -11.61 -12.59 -23.03
C GLN A 330 -10.97 -12.41 -21.65
N CYS A 331 -11.20 -13.35 -20.72
CA CYS A 331 -10.57 -13.31 -19.40
C CYS A 331 -9.05 -13.49 -19.52
N SER A 332 -8.62 -14.47 -20.33
CA SER A 332 -7.19 -14.74 -20.58
C SER A 332 -6.49 -13.56 -21.23
N GLU A 333 -7.08 -12.95 -22.26
CA GLU A 333 -6.53 -11.77 -22.91
C GLU A 333 -6.38 -10.59 -21.93
N ARG A 334 -7.40 -10.32 -21.08
CA ARG A 334 -7.34 -9.25 -20.08
C ARG A 334 -6.25 -9.51 -19.05
N PHE A 335 -6.15 -10.75 -18.57
CA PHE A 335 -5.15 -11.17 -17.60
C PHE A 335 -3.73 -10.98 -18.13
N GLU A 336 -3.41 -11.54 -19.31
CA GLU A 336 -2.09 -11.45 -19.91
C GLU A 336 -1.72 -9.99 -20.25
N LYS A 337 -2.68 -9.21 -20.72
CA LYS A 337 -2.46 -7.81 -21.02
C LYS A 337 -2.16 -6.99 -19.76
N LEU A 338 -2.92 -7.20 -18.67
CA LEU A 338 -2.68 -6.54 -17.38
C LEU A 338 -1.31 -6.92 -16.83
N LYS A 339 -0.97 -8.22 -16.82
CA LYS A 339 0.33 -8.73 -16.37
C LYS A 339 1.49 -8.07 -17.12
N LYS A 340 1.38 -8.00 -18.45
CA LYS A 340 2.36 -7.34 -19.30
C LYS A 340 2.51 -5.86 -18.98
N ASN A 341 1.40 -5.14 -18.82
CA ASN A 341 1.41 -3.71 -18.53
C ASN A 341 2.00 -3.43 -17.13
N GLU A 342 1.67 -4.23 -16.12
CA GLU A 342 2.25 -4.11 -14.77
C GLU A 342 3.75 -4.36 -14.78
N ARG A 343 4.23 -5.35 -15.55
CA ARG A 343 5.65 -5.60 -15.73
C ARG A 343 6.36 -4.40 -16.37
N LEU A 344 5.80 -3.84 -17.44
CA LEU A 344 6.34 -2.64 -18.09
C LEU A 344 6.39 -1.44 -17.14
N LEU A 345 5.35 -1.23 -16.32
CA LEU A 345 5.36 -0.20 -15.29
C LEU A 345 6.49 -0.42 -14.28
N ASN A 346 6.71 -1.67 -13.84
CA ASN A 346 7.82 -2.00 -12.94
C ASN A 346 9.18 -1.67 -13.59
N GLU A 347 9.39 -2.07 -14.85
CA GLU A 347 10.62 -1.79 -15.61
C GLU A 347 10.88 -0.27 -15.72
N ILE A 348 9.84 0.51 -16.07
CA ILE A 348 9.91 1.98 -16.16
C ILE A 348 10.30 2.60 -14.82
N PHE A 349 9.67 2.17 -13.72
CA PHE A 349 9.96 2.75 -12.41
C PHE A 349 11.30 2.29 -11.82
N ILE A 350 11.71 1.04 -12.05
CA ILE A 350 13.05 0.55 -11.68
C ILE A 350 14.12 1.40 -12.36
N ASP A 351 13.94 1.69 -13.65
CA ASP A 351 14.85 2.55 -14.41
C ASP A 351 14.82 4.00 -13.91
N THR A 352 13.64 4.56 -13.70
CA THR A 352 13.44 5.94 -13.21
C THR A 352 14.08 6.19 -11.85
N TYR A 353 14.05 5.22 -10.95
CA TYR A 353 14.62 5.31 -9.60
C TYR A 353 16.03 4.73 -9.49
N GLY A 354 16.56 4.12 -10.55
CA GLY A 354 17.89 3.52 -10.56
C GLY A 354 18.05 2.32 -9.62
N LEU A 355 16.96 1.56 -9.42
CA LEU A 355 16.88 0.44 -8.46
C LEU A 355 17.12 -0.94 -9.11
N GLN A 356 17.85 -0.98 -10.23
CA GLN A 356 18.27 -2.23 -10.86
C GLN A 356 19.09 -3.08 -9.86
N GLY A 357 18.70 -4.35 -9.74
CA GLY A 357 19.33 -5.30 -8.80
C GLY A 357 18.79 -5.23 -7.36
N GLU A 358 18.01 -4.20 -7.00
CA GLU A 358 17.34 -4.08 -5.70
C GLU A 358 15.86 -4.45 -5.79
N VAL A 359 15.19 -4.00 -6.84
CA VAL A 359 13.78 -4.31 -7.14
C VAL A 359 13.71 -5.06 -8.46
N ASN A 360 12.90 -6.12 -8.53
CA ASN A 360 12.66 -6.85 -9.77
C ASN A 360 11.34 -6.39 -10.42
N ALA A 361 11.21 -6.64 -11.73
CA ALA A 361 10.03 -6.25 -12.50
C ALA A 361 8.93 -7.32 -12.53
N GLU A 362 9.18 -8.50 -11.97
CA GLU A 362 8.26 -9.62 -12.02
C GLU A 362 6.94 -9.34 -11.33
N VAL A 363 5.85 -9.86 -11.90
CA VAL A 363 4.49 -9.68 -11.41
C VAL A 363 3.95 -11.03 -10.93
N GLU A 364 3.50 -11.09 -9.71
CA GLU A 364 2.90 -12.30 -9.15
C GLU A 364 1.52 -12.53 -9.77
N GLU A 365 1.25 -13.73 -10.27
CA GLU A 365 -0.04 -14.07 -10.91
C GLU A 365 -1.24 -13.83 -10.00
N ARG A 366 -1.12 -14.15 -8.72
CA ARG A 366 -2.18 -13.86 -7.74
C ARG A 366 -2.53 -12.38 -7.59
N ASP A 367 -1.57 -11.45 -7.87
CA ASP A 367 -1.82 -10.01 -7.82
C ASP A 367 -2.65 -9.58 -9.02
N VAL A 368 -2.37 -10.16 -10.18
CA VAL A 368 -3.15 -9.95 -11.41
C VAL A 368 -4.54 -10.55 -11.27
N GLU A 369 -4.63 -11.81 -10.80
CA GLU A 369 -5.88 -12.56 -10.59
C GLU A 369 -6.85 -11.82 -9.65
N ALA A 370 -6.33 -11.16 -8.62
CA ALA A 370 -7.13 -10.34 -7.73
C ALA A 370 -7.77 -9.12 -8.42
N SER A 371 -7.24 -8.68 -9.56
CA SER A 371 -7.68 -7.48 -10.30
C SER A 371 -8.36 -7.80 -11.63
N CYS A 372 -7.92 -8.84 -12.33
CA CYS A 372 -8.52 -9.40 -13.54
C CYS A 372 -8.53 -10.92 -13.41
N ARG A 373 -9.72 -11.50 -13.25
CA ARG A 373 -9.89 -12.93 -12.95
C ARG A 373 -9.80 -13.78 -14.20
N HIS A 374 -9.20 -14.95 -14.07
CA HIS A 374 -9.41 -16.02 -15.06
C HIS A 374 -10.86 -16.50 -15.06
N ALA A 375 -11.34 -17.01 -16.19
CA ALA A 375 -12.58 -17.77 -16.22
C ALA A 375 -12.42 -19.05 -15.38
N GLU A 376 -13.44 -19.37 -14.60
CA GLU A 376 -13.50 -20.58 -13.80
C GLU A 376 -14.89 -21.21 -13.98
N LEU A 377 -14.94 -22.35 -14.63
CA LEU A 377 -16.18 -22.98 -15.07
C LEU A 377 -17.20 -23.12 -13.91
N HIS A 378 -16.75 -23.64 -12.76
CA HIS A 378 -17.65 -23.89 -11.63
C HIS A 378 -18.20 -22.58 -11.06
N ARG A 379 -17.36 -21.59 -10.83
CA ARG A 379 -17.75 -20.27 -10.32
C ARG A 379 -18.69 -19.56 -11.29
N ASP A 380 -18.35 -19.54 -12.58
CA ASP A 380 -19.02 -18.72 -13.58
C ASP A 380 -20.38 -19.34 -13.96
N VAL A 381 -20.47 -20.68 -14.03
CA VAL A 381 -21.75 -21.38 -14.22
C VAL A 381 -22.65 -21.24 -12.99
N LYS A 382 -22.08 -21.32 -11.78
CA LYS A 382 -22.86 -21.09 -10.55
C LYS A 382 -23.41 -19.66 -10.48
N SER A 383 -22.58 -18.66 -10.83
CA SER A 383 -23.01 -17.27 -10.94
C SER A 383 -24.11 -17.10 -11.99
N PHE A 384 -23.98 -17.77 -13.14
CA PHE A 384 -24.98 -17.73 -14.19
C PHE A 384 -26.33 -18.32 -13.75
N ILE A 385 -26.33 -19.47 -13.04
CA ILE A 385 -27.53 -20.07 -12.50
C ILE A 385 -28.21 -19.16 -11.46
N SER A 386 -27.41 -18.46 -10.66
CA SER A 386 -27.94 -17.49 -9.67
C SER A 386 -28.60 -16.28 -10.33
N TYR A 387 -28.04 -15.85 -11.47
CA TYR A 387 -28.53 -14.70 -12.25
C TYR A 387 -29.82 -15.03 -13.04
N ALA A 388 -29.96 -16.28 -13.56
CA ALA A 388 -31.10 -16.72 -14.39
C ALA A 388 -32.37 -16.97 -13.57
#